data_7b2a747b33d502141477bfd60e265e89
#
_entry.id   7b2a747b33d502141477bfd60e265e89
#
_cell.length_a   1.000
_cell.length_b   1.000
_cell.length_c   1.000
_cell.angle_alpha   90.00
_cell.angle_beta   90.00
_cell.angle_gamma   90.00
#
_symmetry.space_group_name_H-M   'P 1'
#
loop_
_entity.id
_entity.type
_entity.pdbx_description
1 polymer ?
#
loop_
_entity_poly.entity_id
_entity_poly.type
_entity_poly.pdbx_seq_one_letter_code
_entity_poly.pdbx_strand_id
1 'polypeptide(L)'
;MKTSLLTFGVATALMIAWSIGRVQGQQDQSKDKVIFVSADQANFQEKGKGVSMAAIWGDADKEAHATFTKFAPGYDAGMHTHTNDVWIVGVKGAYLYKDDAGDKRVGPGSFLRVPGGKKHWSGSDPKDGALFYEESSGKFDLIPAK
;
A
#
# COMPACT_ATOMS: atom_id res chain seq x y z
N MET A 1 8.32 2.72 90.95
CA MET A 1 8.43 3.52 89.74
C MET A 1 8.57 2.57 88.57
N LYS A 2 7.48 2.39 87.80
CA LYS A 2 7.46 1.51 86.59
C LYS A 2 7.19 2.40 85.37
N THR A 3 8.15 2.56 84.51
CA THR A 3 8.08 3.30 83.26
C THR A 3 7.64 2.35 82.16
N SER A 4 6.48 2.61 81.63
CA SER A 4 5.92 1.84 80.47
C SER A 4 6.36 2.51 79.17
N LEU A 5 7.10 1.81 78.29
CA LEU A 5 7.40 2.22 76.95
C LEU A 5 6.24 1.84 76.02
N LEU A 6 5.61 2.83 75.43
CA LEU A 6 4.68 2.69 74.32
C LEU A 6 5.46 2.60 72.99
N THR A 7 5.43 1.46 72.35
CA THR A 7 5.96 1.30 70.96
C THR A 7 4.89 1.68 69.95
N PHE A 8 5.13 2.77 69.21
CA PHE A 8 4.30 3.14 68.08
C PHE A 8 4.73 2.31 66.84
N GLY A 9 3.84 1.41 66.46
CA GLY A 9 3.99 0.69 65.18
C GLY A 9 3.58 1.58 64.02
N VAL A 10 4.52 1.89 63.14
CA VAL A 10 4.27 2.57 61.85
C VAL A 10 3.83 1.53 60.85
N ALA A 11 2.55 1.53 60.51
CA ALA A 11 2.03 0.72 59.44
C ALA A 11 2.31 1.44 58.11
N THR A 12 3.28 0.92 57.35
CA THR A 12 3.58 1.42 55.99
C THR A 12 2.59 0.76 55.02
N ALA A 13 1.58 1.54 54.59
CA ALA A 13 0.68 1.10 53.55
C ALA A 13 1.36 1.24 52.17
N LEU A 14 1.75 0.14 51.57
CA LEU A 14 2.19 0.08 50.17
C LEU A 14 0.99 0.32 49.26
N MET A 15 0.87 1.53 48.72
CA MET A 15 -0.03 1.81 47.61
C MET A 15 0.62 1.33 46.31
N ILE A 16 0.16 0.19 45.83
CA ILE A 16 0.46 -0.30 44.47
C ILE A 16 -0.40 0.53 43.51
N ALA A 17 0.20 1.55 42.91
CA ALA A 17 -0.42 2.30 41.83
C ALA A 17 -0.45 1.40 40.58
N TRP A 18 -1.61 0.85 40.27
CA TRP A 18 -1.87 0.23 38.97
C TRP A 18 -1.94 1.35 37.94
N SER A 19 -0.83 1.59 37.23
CA SER A 19 -0.85 2.36 36.00
C SER A 19 -1.59 1.54 34.94
N ILE A 20 -2.90 1.76 34.80
CA ILE A 20 -3.65 1.34 33.63
C ILE A 20 -3.11 2.17 32.47
N GLY A 21 -2.14 1.63 31.75
CA GLY A 21 -1.69 2.16 30.49
C GLY A 21 -2.89 2.21 29.56
N ARG A 22 -3.48 3.39 29.39
CA ARG A 22 -4.39 3.64 28.28
C ARG A 22 -3.56 3.45 27.03
N VAL A 23 -3.72 2.29 26.38
CA VAL A 23 -3.38 2.15 24.96
C VAL A 23 -4.33 3.09 24.24
N GLN A 24 -3.90 4.34 24.09
CA GLN A 24 -4.52 5.27 23.16
C GLN A 24 -4.22 4.69 21.80
N GLY A 25 -5.21 4.00 21.23
CA GLY A 25 -5.16 3.62 19.83
C GLY A 25 -4.83 4.91 19.07
N GLN A 26 -3.68 4.95 18.42
CA GLN A 26 -3.35 5.97 17.47
C GLN A 26 -4.42 5.87 16.38
N GLN A 27 -5.49 6.67 16.52
CA GLN A 27 -6.44 6.89 15.43
C GLN A 27 -5.59 7.38 14.26
N ASP A 28 -5.58 6.58 13.21
CA ASP A 28 -4.92 6.94 11.97
C ASP A 28 -5.52 8.27 11.48
N GLN A 29 -4.81 9.37 11.76
CA GLN A 29 -5.23 10.72 11.40
C GLN A 29 -5.21 10.95 9.88
N SER A 30 -4.81 9.94 9.12
CA SER A 30 -4.81 10.01 7.65
C SER A 30 -6.23 9.91 7.06
N LYS A 31 -7.16 9.28 7.77
CA LYS A 31 -8.54 9.06 7.28
C LYS A 31 -9.36 10.32 7.05
N ASP A 32 -9.02 11.41 7.73
CA ASP A 32 -9.75 12.68 7.64
C ASP A 32 -9.02 13.74 6.79
N LYS A 33 -7.88 13.39 6.18
CA LYS A 33 -7.09 14.32 5.37
C LYS A 33 -7.42 14.17 3.90
N VAL A 34 -7.66 15.30 3.23
CA VAL A 34 -7.69 15.35 1.77
C VAL A 34 -6.31 14.99 1.24
N ILE A 35 -6.25 14.00 0.36
CA ILE A 35 -5.02 13.62 -0.36
C ILE A 35 -5.13 14.20 -1.77
N PHE A 36 -4.14 15.00 -2.17
CA PHE A 36 -4.00 15.49 -3.53
C PHE A 36 -2.58 15.25 -4.01
N VAL A 37 -2.45 14.45 -5.06
CA VAL A 37 -1.17 14.17 -5.73
C VAL A 37 -1.39 14.32 -7.24
N SER A 38 -0.69 15.27 -7.84
CA SER A 38 -0.64 15.38 -9.30
C SER A 38 0.36 14.36 -9.86
N ALA A 39 -0.03 13.64 -10.90
CA ALA A 39 0.85 12.67 -11.55
C ALA A 39 2.14 13.29 -12.10
N ASP A 40 2.10 14.59 -12.47
CA ASP A 40 3.27 15.32 -12.99
C ASP A 40 4.28 15.65 -11.88
N GLN A 41 3.81 15.79 -10.65
CA GLN A 41 4.59 16.20 -9.48
C GLN A 41 4.84 15.06 -8.49
N ALA A 42 4.33 13.87 -8.80
CA ALA A 42 4.48 12.71 -7.94
C ALA A 42 5.95 12.29 -7.78
N ASN A 43 6.34 11.93 -6.56
CA ASN A 43 7.71 11.53 -6.24
C ASN A 43 7.94 10.06 -6.64
N PHE A 44 8.30 9.82 -7.89
CA PHE A 44 8.57 8.49 -8.40
C PHE A 44 9.88 7.92 -7.86
N GLN A 45 9.81 6.71 -7.35
CA GLN A 45 10.95 5.89 -6.94
C GLN A 45 11.09 4.71 -7.88
N GLU A 46 12.29 4.42 -8.35
CA GLU A 46 12.54 3.24 -9.16
C GLU A 46 12.37 1.97 -8.33
N LYS A 47 11.57 1.04 -8.82
CA LYS A 47 11.25 -0.25 -8.18
C LYS A 47 11.85 -1.45 -8.92
N GLY A 48 12.43 -1.21 -10.07
CA GLY A 48 13.06 -2.21 -10.91
C GLY A 48 13.28 -1.66 -12.31
N LYS A 49 14.03 -2.37 -13.14
CA LYS A 49 14.34 -1.90 -14.49
C LYS A 49 13.06 -1.61 -15.29
N GLY A 50 12.84 -0.34 -15.56
CA GLY A 50 11.70 0.11 -16.36
C GLY A 50 10.39 0.30 -15.57
N VAL A 51 10.40 0.21 -14.24
CA VAL A 51 9.25 0.47 -13.37
C VAL A 51 9.59 1.53 -12.34
N SER A 52 8.75 2.55 -12.23
CA SER A 52 8.82 3.54 -11.16
C SER A 52 7.45 3.74 -10.54
N MET A 53 7.38 3.89 -9.22
CA MET A 53 6.13 4.05 -8.47
C MET A 53 6.21 5.27 -7.56
N ALA A 54 5.10 5.99 -7.44
CA ALA A 54 4.92 7.07 -6.49
C ALA A 54 3.71 6.76 -5.62
N ALA A 55 3.91 6.64 -4.31
CA ALA A 55 2.82 6.39 -3.37
C ALA A 55 1.85 7.56 -3.33
N ILE A 56 0.55 7.28 -3.31
CA ILE A 56 -0.54 8.23 -3.12
C ILE A 56 -1.10 8.07 -1.71
N TRP A 57 -1.44 6.84 -1.33
CA TRP A 57 -1.87 6.46 0.01
C TRP A 57 -1.53 4.99 0.30
N GLY A 58 -1.53 4.62 1.58
CA GLY A 58 -1.18 3.28 2.03
C GLY A 58 0.29 2.93 1.84
N ASP A 59 0.62 1.67 2.12
CA ASP A 59 1.98 1.12 2.01
C ASP A 59 1.95 -0.15 1.16
N ALA A 60 2.47 -0.07 -0.06
CA ALA A 60 2.47 -1.17 -1.02
C ALA A 60 3.16 -2.45 -0.50
N ASP A 61 4.08 -2.32 0.43
CA ASP A 61 4.80 -3.46 1.00
C ASP A 61 3.99 -4.17 2.12
N LYS A 62 2.90 -3.56 2.62
CA LYS A 62 2.20 -4.03 3.84
C LYS A 62 0.69 -4.19 3.70
N GLU A 63 0.02 -3.30 2.97
CA GLU A 63 -1.44 -3.16 3.06
C GLU A 63 -2.09 -2.70 1.75
N ALA A 64 -3.39 -2.45 1.78
CA ALA A 64 -4.09 -1.79 0.69
C ALA A 64 -3.49 -0.41 0.43
N HIS A 65 -3.32 -0.07 -0.83
CA HIS A 65 -2.57 1.12 -1.23
C HIS A 65 -2.99 1.64 -2.60
N ALA A 66 -2.58 2.86 -2.90
CA ALA A 66 -2.61 3.36 -4.27
C ALA A 66 -1.30 4.05 -4.65
N THR A 67 -0.97 3.93 -5.93
CA THR A 67 0.22 4.53 -6.53
C THR A 67 -0.09 5.15 -7.89
N PHE A 68 0.73 6.11 -8.31
CA PHE A 68 1.00 6.30 -9.72
C PHE A 68 2.18 5.40 -10.10
N THR A 69 2.01 4.62 -11.16
CA THR A 69 3.04 3.70 -11.66
C THR A 69 3.40 4.07 -13.10
N LYS A 70 4.70 4.06 -13.38
CA LYS A 70 5.26 4.23 -14.73
C LYS A 70 5.89 2.94 -15.19
N PHE A 71 5.57 2.57 -16.42
CA PHE A 71 6.32 1.57 -17.18
C PHE A 71 7.08 2.25 -18.30
N ALA A 72 8.35 1.92 -18.46
CA ALA A 72 9.15 2.36 -19.59
C ALA A 72 8.55 1.83 -20.92
N PRO A 73 8.82 2.47 -22.07
CA PRO A 73 8.39 1.97 -23.36
C PRO A 73 8.78 0.52 -23.60
N GLY A 74 7.79 -0.32 -23.96
CA GLY A 74 7.99 -1.75 -24.23
C GLY A 74 8.31 -2.59 -22.99
N TYR A 75 8.00 -2.11 -21.77
CA TYR A 75 8.15 -2.92 -20.56
C TYR A 75 7.29 -4.18 -20.63
N ASP A 76 7.86 -5.29 -20.17
CA ASP A 76 7.27 -6.62 -20.13
C ASP A 76 7.40 -7.20 -18.72
N ALA A 77 6.27 -7.34 -18.02
CA ALA A 77 6.21 -7.94 -16.69
C ALA A 77 6.15 -9.48 -16.74
N GLY A 78 5.97 -10.06 -17.91
CA GLY A 78 5.74 -11.49 -18.07
C GLY A 78 4.36 -11.95 -17.60
N MET A 79 4.15 -13.27 -17.66
CA MET A 79 2.95 -13.91 -17.12
C MET A 79 3.03 -13.99 -15.60
N HIS A 80 1.99 -13.50 -14.91
CA HIS A 80 1.96 -13.49 -13.45
C HIS A 80 0.54 -13.48 -12.88
N THR A 81 0.45 -13.52 -11.57
CA THR A 81 -0.76 -13.28 -10.76
C THR A 81 -0.45 -12.29 -9.66
N HIS A 82 -1.47 -11.67 -9.10
CA HIS A 82 -1.41 -10.95 -7.82
C HIS A 82 -2.25 -11.67 -6.78
N THR A 83 -1.89 -11.64 -5.52
CA THR A 83 -2.73 -12.19 -4.44
C THR A 83 -4.02 -11.38 -4.29
N ASN A 84 -3.92 -10.07 -4.43
CA ASN A 84 -5.02 -9.13 -4.19
C ASN A 84 -5.62 -8.61 -5.50
N ASP A 85 -6.83 -8.06 -5.40
CA ASP A 85 -7.44 -7.33 -6.51
C ASP A 85 -6.60 -6.10 -6.86
N VAL A 86 -6.49 -5.81 -8.15
CA VAL A 86 -5.81 -4.62 -8.66
C VAL A 86 -6.76 -3.85 -9.58
N TRP A 87 -6.84 -2.53 -9.39
CA TRP A 87 -7.57 -1.61 -10.24
C TRP A 87 -6.61 -0.64 -10.91
N ILE A 88 -6.77 -0.44 -12.19
CA ILE A 88 -5.87 0.36 -13.03
C ILE A 88 -6.69 1.39 -13.80
N VAL A 89 -6.23 2.64 -13.76
CA VAL A 89 -6.76 3.73 -14.61
C VAL A 89 -5.61 4.32 -15.43
N GLY A 90 -5.73 4.26 -16.76
CA GLY A 90 -4.74 4.83 -17.66
C GLY A 90 -4.69 6.37 -17.54
N VAL A 91 -3.47 6.95 -17.50
CA VAL A 91 -3.23 8.39 -17.43
C VAL A 91 -2.50 8.88 -18.68
N LYS A 92 -1.42 8.17 -19.11
CA LYS A 92 -0.65 8.51 -20.32
C LYS A 92 -0.04 7.25 -20.92
N GLY A 93 0.14 7.22 -22.24
CA GLY A 93 0.57 6.02 -22.94
C GLY A 93 -0.48 4.92 -22.83
N ALA A 94 -0.09 3.67 -22.64
CA ALA A 94 -1.04 2.58 -22.36
C ALA A 94 -0.39 1.46 -21.56
N TYR A 95 -1.10 1.00 -20.53
CA TYR A 95 -0.89 -0.29 -19.93
C TYR A 95 -1.52 -1.36 -20.83
N LEU A 96 -0.77 -2.40 -21.14
CA LEU A 96 -1.20 -3.52 -21.96
C LEU A 96 -1.47 -4.73 -21.07
N TYR A 97 -2.58 -5.39 -21.33
CA TYR A 97 -3.03 -6.56 -20.57
C TYR A 97 -3.41 -7.69 -21.52
N LYS A 98 -3.08 -8.93 -21.16
CA LYS A 98 -3.49 -10.13 -21.90
C LYS A 98 -3.84 -11.27 -20.96
N ASP A 99 -4.96 -11.91 -21.23
CA ASP A 99 -5.36 -13.15 -20.60
C ASP A 99 -6.03 -14.10 -21.62
N ASP A 100 -6.62 -15.18 -21.14
CA ASP A 100 -7.37 -16.16 -21.95
C ASP A 100 -8.64 -15.59 -22.62
N ALA A 101 -9.16 -14.47 -22.12
CA ALA A 101 -10.30 -13.75 -22.70
C ALA A 101 -9.89 -12.68 -23.73
N GLY A 102 -8.59 -12.47 -23.96
CA GLY A 102 -8.04 -11.59 -24.99
C GLY A 102 -7.27 -10.39 -24.46
N ASP A 103 -6.82 -9.58 -25.40
CA ASP A 103 -5.95 -8.42 -25.16
C ASP A 103 -6.76 -7.17 -24.82
N LYS A 104 -6.21 -6.34 -23.93
CA LYS A 104 -6.77 -5.02 -23.59
C LYS A 104 -5.68 -3.96 -23.61
N ARG A 105 -6.04 -2.78 -24.09
CA ARG A 105 -5.21 -1.58 -24.07
C ARG A 105 -5.85 -0.55 -23.15
N VAL A 106 -5.23 -0.32 -22.00
CA VAL A 106 -5.72 0.62 -20.98
C VAL A 106 -5.01 1.97 -21.21
N GLY A 107 -5.56 2.76 -22.10
CA GLY A 107 -5.11 4.12 -22.40
C GLY A 107 -5.73 5.14 -21.45
N PRO A 108 -5.46 6.46 -21.67
CA PRO A 108 -5.99 7.53 -20.82
C PRO A 108 -7.53 7.45 -20.67
N GLY A 109 -8.00 7.52 -19.41
CA GLY A 109 -9.43 7.44 -19.07
C GLY A 109 -10.02 6.02 -19.11
N SER A 110 -9.24 4.99 -19.48
CA SER A 110 -9.69 3.61 -19.44
C SER A 110 -9.47 2.99 -18.06
N PHE A 111 -10.38 2.11 -17.68
CA PHE A 111 -10.35 1.38 -16.41
C PHE A 111 -10.22 -0.12 -16.64
N LEU A 112 -9.43 -0.79 -15.80
CA LEU A 112 -9.30 -2.23 -15.75
C LEU A 112 -9.32 -2.69 -14.29
N ARG A 113 -10.07 -3.75 -13.98
CA ARG A 113 -9.92 -4.50 -12.73
C ARG A 113 -9.35 -5.88 -13.04
N VAL A 114 -8.33 -6.27 -12.31
CA VAL A 114 -7.76 -7.62 -12.32
C VAL A 114 -8.06 -8.26 -10.97
N PRO A 115 -8.91 -9.31 -10.91
CA PRO A 115 -9.16 -10.03 -9.67
C PRO A 115 -7.92 -10.73 -9.15
N GLY A 116 -7.77 -10.83 -7.83
CA GLY A 116 -6.73 -11.63 -7.20
C GLY A 116 -6.71 -13.07 -7.73
N GLY A 117 -5.53 -13.62 -7.94
CA GLY A 117 -5.32 -14.95 -8.52
C GLY A 117 -5.50 -15.05 -10.04
N LYS A 118 -6.02 -14.02 -10.71
CA LYS A 118 -6.19 -14.08 -12.20
C LYS A 118 -4.81 -14.06 -12.87
N LYS A 119 -4.51 -15.13 -13.59
CA LYS A 119 -3.30 -15.23 -14.43
C LYS A 119 -3.42 -14.31 -15.63
N HIS A 120 -2.41 -13.49 -15.86
CA HIS A 120 -2.35 -12.56 -16.98
C HIS A 120 -0.92 -12.16 -17.30
N TRP A 121 -0.75 -11.60 -18.47
CA TRP A 121 0.46 -10.86 -18.86
C TRP A 121 0.17 -9.37 -18.81
N SER A 122 1.17 -8.58 -18.41
CA SER A 122 1.10 -7.13 -18.54
C SER A 122 2.38 -6.53 -19.07
N GLY A 123 2.23 -5.34 -19.65
CA GLY A 123 3.32 -4.56 -20.21
C GLY A 123 2.87 -3.16 -20.56
N SER A 124 3.64 -2.48 -21.40
CA SER A 124 3.34 -1.12 -21.82
C SER A 124 3.44 -0.91 -23.33
N ASP A 125 2.86 0.21 -23.78
CA ASP A 125 3.01 0.66 -25.17
C ASP A 125 4.49 0.74 -25.54
N PRO A 126 4.91 0.17 -26.69
CA PRO A 126 6.33 0.12 -27.06
C PRO A 126 6.94 1.49 -27.41
N LYS A 127 6.12 2.51 -27.70
CA LYS A 127 6.56 3.85 -28.05
C LYS A 127 6.46 4.81 -26.88
N ASP A 128 5.31 4.81 -26.20
CA ASP A 128 4.95 5.84 -25.21
C ASP A 128 5.06 5.35 -23.76
N GLY A 129 5.29 4.03 -23.56
CA GLY A 129 5.27 3.46 -22.22
C GLY A 129 3.87 3.52 -21.62
N ALA A 130 3.79 3.56 -20.29
CA ALA A 130 2.55 3.76 -19.57
C ALA A 130 2.76 4.59 -18.31
N LEU A 131 1.82 5.48 -18.03
CA LEU A 131 1.58 6.08 -16.73
C LEU A 131 0.15 5.76 -16.34
N PHE A 132 -0.06 5.18 -15.19
CA PHE A 132 -1.38 4.78 -14.72
C PHE A 132 -1.49 4.94 -13.19
N TYR A 133 -2.73 5.17 -12.73
CA TYR A 133 -3.10 4.98 -11.35
C TYR A 133 -3.33 3.49 -11.11
N GLU A 134 -2.81 2.99 -10.02
CA GLU A 134 -3.01 1.62 -9.56
C GLU A 134 -3.45 1.62 -8.12
N GLU A 135 -4.48 0.84 -7.81
CA GLU A 135 -4.95 0.57 -6.46
C GLU A 135 -4.97 -0.93 -6.23
N SER A 136 -4.59 -1.36 -5.03
CA SER A 136 -4.66 -2.76 -4.62
C SER A 136 -5.41 -2.92 -3.31
N SER A 137 -6.20 -3.99 -3.20
CA SER A 137 -6.93 -4.33 -1.97
C SER A 137 -6.06 -4.87 -0.84
N GLY A 138 -4.76 -5.03 -1.07
CA GLY A 138 -3.78 -5.48 -0.08
C GLY A 138 -2.37 -5.11 -0.51
N LYS A 139 -1.38 -5.72 0.12
CA LYS A 139 0.03 -5.49 -0.25
C LYS A 139 0.28 -5.88 -1.71
N PHE A 140 1.19 -5.16 -2.35
CA PHE A 140 1.63 -5.51 -3.70
C PHE A 140 2.44 -6.81 -3.70
N ASP A 141 2.17 -7.66 -4.67
CA ASP A 141 3.02 -8.77 -5.06
C ASP A 141 2.91 -9.00 -6.57
N LEU A 142 3.90 -9.66 -7.14
CA LEU A 142 3.91 -10.13 -8.51
C LEU A 142 4.47 -11.56 -8.48
N ILE A 143 3.60 -12.53 -8.67
CA ILE A 143 3.90 -13.96 -8.58
C ILE A 143 4.03 -14.51 -9.99
N PRO A 144 5.25 -14.85 -10.46
CA PRO A 144 5.44 -15.39 -11.81
C PRO A 144 4.58 -16.64 -12.05
N ALA A 145 3.91 -16.71 -13.19
CA ALA A 145 3.07 -17.83 -13.60
C ALA A 145 3.57 -18.42 -14.92
N LYS A 146 3.55 -19.76 -15.01
CA LYS A 146 3.90 -20.49 -16.24
C LYS A 146 2.73 -20.60 -17.20
#